data_d009cff7c5737025196bee1a993508a1
#
_entry.id   d009cff7c5737025196bee1a993508a1
#
_cell.length_a   1.000
_cell.length_b   1.000
_cell.length_c   1.000
_cell.angle_alpha   90.00
_cell.angle_beta   90.00
_cell.angle_gamma   90.00
#
_symmetry.space_group_name_H-M   'P 1'
#
loop_
_entity.id
_entity.type
_entity.pdbx_description
1 polymer ?
#
loop_
_entity_poly.entity_id
_entity_poly.type
_entity_poly.pdbx_seq_one_letter_code
_entity_poly.pdbx_strand_id
1 'polypeptide(L)'
;LTVAITGSRRASELAHLITSFGGRPYLAPTVGIEARQDISKEAEFFINKILKERIDYVVFMTGPGVYSLMSTAKNLGIEKKFVESLQDTIVIARSLKPKIALANHGVKTDIIPEENTAEGIVKLLKSFSIAGRNIAVLWHGSYSPLLKNELHAVGAQVFESSTYRYSLELKESGARILEMMGFKYIPPDEAKVVKLVEDIGKGLIDAITFTSPPSVRDLFKIAEAYSLRESLQYHLNKEVIVVAVGPSTTKALDENDVHVDVMPDVYKMGAMIKSLSDYLGQADAIKKKES
;
A
#
# COMPACT_ATOMS: atom_id res chain seq x y z
N LEU A 1 -24.29 -13.58 0.03
CA LEU A 1 -22.90 -13.86 0.37
C LEU A 1 -22.32 -12.77 1.25
N THR A 2 -21.64 -13.15 2.35
CA THR A 2 -20.92 -12.25 3.23
C THR A 2 -19.47 -12.15 2.76
N VAL A 3 -19.04 -10.94 2.41
CA VAL A 3 -17.69 -10.70 1.84
C VAL A 3 -16.89 -9.83 2.80
N ALA A 4 -15.81 -10.38 3.36
CA ALA A 4 -14.93 -9.66 4.26
C ALA A 4 -13.99 -8.70 3.51
N ILE A 5 -13.79 -7.51 4.09
CA ILE A 5 -12.93 -6.44 3.60
C ILE A 5 -11.80 -6.23 4.59
N THR A 6 -10.56 -6.52 4.20
CA THR A 6 -9.36 -6.36 5.02
C THR A 6 -8.60 -5.05 4.75
N GLY A 7 -8.87 -4.38 3.64
CA GLY A 7 -8.24 -3.12 3.28
C GLY A 7 -8.83 -1.93 4.05
N SER A 8 -8.00 -1.02 4.56
CA SER A 8 -8.44 0.18 5.28
C SER A 8 -8.77 1.34 4.35
N ARG A 9 -7.97 1.52 3.28
CA ARG A 9 -8.20 2.59 2.31
C ARG A 9 -9.33 2.21 1.35
N ARG A 10 -10.26 3.12 1.14
CA ARG A 10 -11.43 2.94 0.26
C ARG A 10 -12.31 1.75 0.66
N ALA A 11 -12.29 1.34 1.93
CA ALA A 11 -13.11 0.24 2.43
C ALA A 11 -14.61 0.50 2.22
N SER A 12 -15.05 1.74 2.42
CA SER A 12 -16.45 2.14 2.17
C SER A 12 -16.85 2.00 0.70
N GLU A 13 -15.97 2.36 -0.25
CA GLU A 13 -16.24 2.19 -1.68
C GLU A 13 -16.30 0.71 -2.06
N LEU A 14 -15.41 -0.10 -1.50
CA LEU A 14 -15.44 -1.55 -1.70
C LEU A 14 -16.71 -2.17 -1.12
N ALA A 15 -17.16 -1.69 0.04
CA ALA A 15 -18.43 -2.12 0.64
C ALA A 15 -19.62 -1.76 -0.27
N HIS A 16 -19.66 -0.56 -0.85
CA HIS A 16 -20.69 -0.19 -1.83
C HIS A 16 -20.65 -1.07 -3.08
N LEU A 17 -19.46 -1.38 -3.59
CA LEU A 17 -19.32 -2.29 -4.73
C LEU A 17 -19.89 -3.67 -4.40
N ILE A 18 -19.51 -4.27 -3.27
CA ILE A 18 -20.03 -5.56 -2.82
C ILE A 18 -21.57 -5.54 -2.74
N THR A 19 -22.13 -4.47 -2.15
CA THR A 19 -23.58 -4.32 -2.05
C THR A 19 -24.24 -4.18 -3.42
N SER A 20 -23.63 -3.46 -4.35
CA SER A 20 -24.18 -3.29 -5.70
C SER A 20 -24.21 -4.58 -6.52
N PHE A 21 -23.34 -5.54 -6.18
CA PHE A 21 -23.33 -6.91 -6.72
C PHE A 21 -24.15 -7.91 -5.89
N GLY A 22 -24.97 -7.43 -4.94
CA GLY A 22 -25.86 -8.25 -4.13
C GLY A 22 -25.23 -8.95 -2.94
N GLY A 23 -23.96 -8.66 -2.62
CA GLY A 23 -23.25 -9.18 -1.45
C GLY A 23 -23.47 -8.34 -0.20
N ARG A 24 -23.17 -8.93 0.95
CA ARG A 24 -23.18 -8.27 2.26
C ARG A 24 -21.73 -7.99 2.70
N PRO A 25 -21.29 -6.72 2.80
CA PRO A 25 -19.94 -6.40 3.21
C PRO A 25 -19.75 -6.63 4.72
N TYR A 26 -18.62 -7.24 5.09
CA TYR A 26 -18.13 -7.40 6.47
C TYR A 26 -16.82 -6.61 6.61
N LEU A 27 -16.85 -5.52 7.37
CA LEU A 27 -15.73 -4.58 7.49
C LEU A 27 -14.82 -4.94 8.66
N ALA A 28 -13.65 -5.47 8.37
CA ALA A 28 -12.59 -5.74 9.34
C ALA A 28 -11.21 -5.35 8.77
N PRO A 29 -10.94 -4.04 8.61
CA PRO A 29 -9.65 -3.59 8.12
C PRO A 29 -8.51 -4.03 9.04
N THR A 30 -7.43 -4.55 8.45
CA THR A 30 -6.28 -5.08 9.20
C THR A 30 -5.08 -4.13 9.17
N VAL A 31 -5.04 -3.17 8.23
CA VAL A 31 -3.89 -2.31 8.01
C VAL A 31 -4.20 -0.83 8.18
N GLY A 32 -3.34 -0.14 8.90
CA GLY A 32 -3.36 1.32 9.05
C GLY A 32 -2.07 1.98 8.56
N ILE A 33 -2.11 3.32 8.42
CA ILE A 33 -0.92 4.13 8.19
C ILE A 33 -0.64 4.93 9.47
N GLU A 34 0.56 4.76 9.98
CA GLU A 34 1.02 5.37 11.22
C GLU A 34 2.18 6.32 10.93
N ALA A 35 2.16 7.50 11.54
CA ALA A 35 3.33 8.35 11.62
C ALA A 35 4.14 7.95 12.86
N ARG A 36 5.34 7.41 12.66
CA ARG A 36 6.25 7.04 13.76
C ARG A 36 6.74 8.27 14.49
N GLN A 37 7.01 8.17 15.77
CA GLN A 37 7.59 9.30 16.53
C GLN A 37 9.00 9.67 16.07
N ASP A 38 9.75 8.70 15.57
CA ASP A 38 11.08 8.89 14.98
C ASP A 38 11.05 9.37 13.52
N ILE A 39 9.91 9.23 12.81
CA ILE A 39 9.75 9.67 11.42
C ILE A 39 9.94 11.16 11.26
N SER A 40 9.53 11.96 12.24
CA SER A 40 9.77 13.40 12.17
C SER A 40 11.27 13.71 12.08
N LYS A 41 12.11 12.95 12.78
CA LYS A 41 13.58 13.07 12.71
C LYS A 41 14.13 12.57 11.39
N GLU A 42 13.62 11.44 10.89
CA GLU A 42 14.01 10.92 9.55
C GLU A 42 13.60 11.89 8.44
N ALA A 43 12.38 12.42 8.50
CA ALA A 43 11.89 13.41 7.55
C ALA A 43 12.67 14.73 7.64
N GLU A 44 12.96 15.21 8.86
CA GLU A 44 13.81 16.39 9.08
C GLU A 44 15.22 16.17 8.54
N PHE A 45 15.81 15.00 8.78
CA PHE A 45 17.12 14.65 8.25
C PHE A 45 17.12 14.61 6.71
N PHE A 46 16.07 14.02 6.09
CA PHE A 46 15.91 14.02 4.65
C PHE A 46 15.78 15.42 4.05
N ILE A 47 14.94 16.26 4.66
CA ILE A 47 14.78 17.67 4.26
C ILE A 47 16.12 18.41 4.39
N ASN A 48 16.78 18.30 5.55
CA ASN A 48 18.05 18.98 5.81
C ASN A 48 19.14 18.55 4.84
N LYS A 49 19.16 17.27 4.44
CA LYS A 49 20.12 16.78 3.46
C LYS A 49 19.92 17.42 2.10
N ILE A 50 18.67 17.50 1.62
CA ILE A 50 18.35 18.19 0.36
C ILE A 50 18.67 19.69 0.43
N LEU A 51 18.47 20.34 1.60
CA LEU A 51 18.75 21.76 1.77
C LEU A 51 20.25 22.10 1.87
N LYS A 52 21.08 21.15 2.31
CA LYS A 52 22.50 21.39 2.63
C LYS A 52 23.47 20.79 1.64
N GLU A 53 23.05 19.75 0.94
CA GLU A 53 23.90 19.02 0.00
C GLU A 53 23.34 19.13 -1.42
N ARG A 54 24.22 19.01 -2.41
CA ARG A 54 23.77 18.91 -3.79
C ARG A 54 23.15 17.56 -4.04
N ILE A 55 21.86 17.54 -4.30
CA ILE A 55 21.12 16.34 -4.72
C ILE A 55 20.77 16.50 -6.20
N ASP A 56 21.16 15.53 -7.04
CA ASP A 56 20.89 15.57 -8.48
C ASP A 56 19.50 15.03 -8.81
N TYR A 57 19.04 13.99 -8.07
CA TYR A 57 17.74 13.35 -8.28
C TYR A 57 17.03 13.12 -6.95
N VAL A 58 15.73 13.42 -6.90
CA VAL A 58 14.87 13.07 -5.76
C VAL A 58 13.74 12.16 -6.22
N VAL A 59 13.63 10.97 -5.64
CA VAL A 59 12.63 9.96 -5.99
C VAL A 59 11.57 9.85 -4.90
N PHE A 60 10.31 10.08 -5.25
CA PHE A 60 9.17 9.93 -4.36
C PHE A 60 8.39 8.66 -4.70
N MET A 61 8.37 7.71 -3.77
CA MET A 61 7.77 6.40 -3.99
C MET A 61 6.25 6.37 -3.80
N THR A 62 5.68 7.21 -2.90
CA THR A 62 4.23 7.22 -2.64
C THR A 62 3.67 8.59 -2.27
N GLY A 63 2.36 8.78 -2.53
CA GLY A 63 1.64 9.97 -2.10
C GLY A 63 1.65 10.19 -0.57
N PRO A 64 1.34 9.19 0.28
CA PRO A 64 1.45 9.34 1.73
C PRO A 64 2.83 9.79 2.21
N GLY A 65 3.90 9.28 1.60
CA GLY A 65 5.27 9.71 1.90
C GLY A 65 5.48 11.20 1.63
N VAL A 66 4.98 11.70 0.49
CA VAL A 66 5.03 13.13 0.15
C VAL A 66 4.27 13.96 1.18
N TYR A 67 3.02 13.62 1.50
CA TYR A 67 2.22 14.37 2.47
C TYR A 67 2.86 14.40 3.86
N SER A 68 3.41 13.27 4.31
CA SER A 68 4.11 13.19 5.60
C SER A 68 5.35 14.09 5.62
N LEU A 69 6.16 14.07 4.54
CA LEU A 69 7.33 14.92 4.40
C LEU A 69 6.98 16.40 4.41
N MET A 70 5.99 16.80 3.61
CA MET A 70 5.53 18.20 3.51
C MET A 70 4.92 18.68 4.82
N SER A 71 4.17 17.84 5.53
CA SER A 71 3.67 18.15 6.88
C SER A 71 4.81 18.41 7.85
N THR A 72 5.89 17.62 7.80
CA THR A 72 7.09 17.87 8.63
C THR A 72 7.75 19.19 8.25
N ALA A 73 7.96 19.47 6.97
CA ALA A 73 8.54 20.74 6.50
C ALA A 73 7.72 21.96 6.96
N LYS A 74 6.38 21.84 6.91
CA LYS A 74 5.46 22.87 7.39
C LYS A 74 5.56 23.08 8.90
N ASN A 75 5.60 22.00 9.69
CA ASN A 75 5.73 22.07 11.14
C ASN A 75 7.07 22.71 11.57
N LEU A 76 8.12 22.53 10.78
CA LEU A 76 9.43 23.15 10.97
C LEU A 76 9.50 24.60 10.44
N GLY A 77 8.45 25.09 9.79
CA GLY A 77 8.42 26.44 9.19
C GLY A 77 9.33 26.62 7.96
N ILE A 78 9.74 25.52 7.31
CA ILE A 78 10.71 25.53 6.19
C ILE A 78 10.12 25.00 4.87
N GLU A 79 8.79 24.79 4.80
CA GLU A 79 8.12 24.22 3.62
C GLU A 79 8.50 24.97 2.34
N LYS A 80 8.40 26.32 2.34
CA LYS A 80 8.72 27.15 1.17
C LYS A 80 10.16 26.93 0.71
N LYS A 81 11.12 27.01 1.63
CA LYS A 81 12.54 26.80 1.32
C LYS A 81 12.82 25.40 0.78
N PHE A 82 12.15 24.39 1.33
CA PHE A 82 12.27 23.01 0.88
C PHE A 82 11.71 22.84 -0.54
N VAL A 83 10.53 23.39 -0.82
CA VAL A 83 9.93 23.36 -2.17
C VAL A 83 10.83 24.06 -3.21
N GLU A 84 11.39 25.23 -2.84
CA GLU A 84 12.35 25.95 -3.69
C GLU A 84 13.60 25.10 -3.99
N SER A 85 14.15 24.40 -2.99
CA SER A 85 15.34 23.55 -3.20
C SER A 85 15.10 22.36 -4.13
N LEU A 86 13.87 21.90 -4.26
CA LEU A 86 13.52 20.84 -5.21
C LEU A 86 13.51 21.31 -6.66
N GLN A 87 13.51 22.62 -6.94
CA GLN A 87 13.58 23.15 -8.30
C GLN A 87 14.96 22.96 -8.96
N ASP A 88 16.01 22.81 -8.13
CA ASP A 88 17.38 22.57 -8.58
C ASP A 88 17.71 21.07 -8.74
N THR A 89 16.73 20.19 -8.54
CA THR A 89 16.86 18.73 -8.63
C THR A 89 15.94 18.17 -9.71
N ILE A 90 16.26 16.98 -10.22
CA ILE A 90 15.32 16.23 -11.06
C ILE A 90 14.38 15.46 -10.15
N VAL A 91 13.09 15.84 -10.14
CA VAL A 91 12.05 15.24 -9.30
C VAL A 91 11.40 14.09 -10.04
N ILE A 92 11.55 12.89 -9.49
CA ILE A 92 10.97 11.66 -10.02
C ILE A 92 9.83 11.18 -9.10
N ALA A 93 8.63 11.01 -9.65
CA ALA A 93 7.53 10.37 -8.96
C ALA A 93 7.35 8.95 -9.51
N ARG A 94 7.36 7.91 -8.64
CA ARG A 94 7.20 6.53 -9.09
C ARG A 94 5.91 6.30 -9.89
N SER A 95 4.86 7.06 -9.63
CA SER A 95 3.54 6.92 -10.27
C SER A 95 2.74 8.21 -10.18
N LEU A 96 1.51 8.18 -10.71
CA LEU A 96 0.61 9.33 -10.70
C LEU A 96 0.25 9.81 -9.27
N LYS A 97 0.15 8.90 -8.27
CA LYS A 97 -0.23 9.28 -6.89
C LYS A 97 0.79 10.20 -6.21
N PRO A 98 2.09 9.90 -6.15
CA PRO A 98 3.08 10.85 -5.62
C PRO A 98 3.18 12.12 -6.49
N LYS A 99 3.00 12.06 -7.82
CA LYS A 99 2.94 13.25 -8.67
C LYS A 99 1.84 14.21 -8.23
N ILE A 100 0.62 13.72 -8.02
CA ILE A 100 -0.52 14.55 -7.57
C ILE A 100 -0.21 15.13 -6.18
N ALA A 101 0.34 14.34 -5.26
CA ALA A 101 0.70 14.81 -3.93
C ALA A 101 1.75 15.94 -3.99
N LEU A 102 2.77 15.82 -4.83
CA LEU A 102 3.78 16.85 -5.07
C LEU A 102 3.15 18.13 -5.66
N ALA A 103 2.29 17.99 -6.66
CA ALA A 103 1.59 19.13 -7.28
C ALA A 103 0.74 19.92 -6.29
N ASN A 104 0.10 19.25 -5.33
CA ASN A 104 -0.69 19.88 -4.25
C ASN A 104 0.17 20.79 -3.34
N HIS A 105 1.49 20.60 -3.34
CA HIS A 105 2.45 21.42 -2.59
C HIS A 105 3.31 22.30 -3.52
N GLY A 106 2.91 22.48 -4.78
CA GLY A 106 3.61 23.34 -5.74
C GLY A 106 4.92 22.75 -6.29
N VAL A 107 5.17 21.46 -6.11
CA VAL A 107 6.36 20.79 -6.63
C VAL A 107 6.05 20.15 -7.99
N LYS A 108 6.82 20.54 -9.02
CA LYS A 108 6.75 19.94 -10.34
C LYS A 108 7.41 18.56 -10.33
N THR A 109 6.77 17.57 -10.90
CA THR A 109 7.39 16.28 -11.21
C THR A 109 7.96 16.33 -12.63
N ASP A 110 9.22 16.00 -12.78
CA ASP A 110 9.89 16.00 -14.09
C ASP A 110 9.67 14.69 -14.83
N ILE A 111 9.76 13.55 -14.10
CA ILE A 111 9.71 12.22 -14.72
C ILE A 111 8.83 11.28 -13.90
N ILE A 112 8.08 10.44 -14.64
CA ILE A 112 7.44 9.22 -14.10
C ILE A 112 7.97 8.05 -14.92
N PRO A 113 8.46 6.95 -14.32
CA PRO A 113 8.90 5.77 -15.07
C PRO A 113 7.71 5.10 -15.77
N GLU A 114 7.98 4.38 -16.85
CA GLU A 114 6.96 3.58 -17.55
C GLU A 114 6.40 2.49 -16.63
N GLU A 115 7.27 1.84 -15.87
CA GLU A 115 6.90 0.84 -14.88
C GLU A 115 6.86 1.45 -13.48
N ASN A 116 5.70 1.41 -12.81
CA ASN A 116 5.46 1.99 -11.49
C ASN A 116 6.03 1.13 -10.33
N THR A 117 7.26 0.63 -10.48
CA THR A 117 7.95 -0.27 -9.55
C THR A 117 9.32 0.27 -9.14
N ALA A 118 9.99 -0.37 -8.17
CA ALA A 118 11.38 -0.04 -7.83
C ALA A 118 12.32 -0.38 -8.99
N GLU A 119 12.06 -1.47 -9.68
CA GLU A 119 12.75 -1.91 -10.89
C GLU A 119 12.63 -0.88 -12.01
N GLY A 120 11.43 -0.31 -12.21
CA GLY A 120 11.18 0.75 -13.18
C GLY A 120 11.97 2.04 -12.87
N ILE A 121 12.11 2.40 -11.59
CA ILE A 121 12.98 3.51 -11.15
C ILE A 121 14.46 3.20 -11.45
N VAL A 122 14.91 1.99 -11.16
CA VAL A 122 16.30 1.56 -11.46
C VAL A 122 16.57 1.65 -12.97
N LYS A 123 15.68 1.10 -13.79
CA LYS A 123 15.77 1.12 -15.26
C LYS A 123 15.81 2.56 -15.79
N LEU A 124 14.93 3.43 -15.28
CA LEU A 124 14.91 4.84 -15.64
C LEU A 124 16.22 5.54 -15.26
N LEU A 125 16.68 5.40 -14.03
CA LEU A 125 17.89 6.08 -13.55
C LEU A 125 19.13 5.58 -14.28
N LYS A 126 19.24 4.28 -14.58
CA LYS A 126 20.35 3.71 -15.36
C LYS A 126 20.39 4.19 -16.82
N SER A 127 19.28 4.72 -17.35
CA SER A 127 19.30 5.34 -18.69
C SER A 127 19.98 6.72 -18.72
N PHE A 128 20.28 7.27 -17.54
CA PHE A 128 21.05 8.50 -17.37
C PHE A 128 22.49 8.21 -16.93
N SER A 129 23.40 9.16 -17.14
CA SER A 129 24.76 9.09 -16.61
C SER A 129 24.78 9.46 -15.14
N ILE A 130 24.50 8.47 -14.25
CA ILE A 130 24.34 8.69 -12.81
C ILE A 130 25.58 8.37 -11.97
N ALA A 131 26.68 7.95 -12.58
CA ALA A 131 27.95 7.74 -11.84
C ALA A 131 28.39 9.03 -11.15
N GLY A 132 28.66 8.96 -9.85
CA GLY A 132 29.00 10.10 -9.00
C GLY A 132 27.83 11.04 -8.67
N ARG A 133 26.60 10.74 -9.08
CA ARG A 133 25.42 11.54 -8.78
C ARG A 133 24.83 11.20 -7.41
N ASN A 134 24.26 12.20 -6.74
CA ASN A 134 23.57 12.08 -5.48
C ASN A 134 22.07 11.88 -5.70
N ILE A 135 21.53 10.77 -5.24
CA ILE A 135 20.13 10.38 -5.41
C ILE A 135 19.48 10.22 -4.04
N ALA A 136 18.45 11.00 -3.76
CA ALA A 136 17.63 10.88 -2.56
C ALA A 136 16.35 10.10 -2.86
N VAL A 137 16.01 9.10 -2.05
CA VAL A 137 14.81 8.25 -2.23
C VAL A 137 13.94 8.28 -1.00
N LEU A 138 12.69 8.72 -1.17
CA LEU A 138 11.67 8.68 -0.12
C LEU A 138 10.80 7.44 -0.25
N TRP A 139 11.01 6.49 0.65
CA TRP A 139 10.33 5.19 0.67
C TRP A 139 8.95 5.21 1.32
N HIS A 140 8.23 4.11 1.15
CA HIS A 140 6.94 3.80 1.75
C HIS A 140 7.08 2.63 2.74
N GLY A 141 7.42 2.92 3.96
CA GLY A 141 7.49 1.92 5.04
C GLY A 141 8.77 1.08 5.03
N SER A 142 8.97 0.21 4.07
CA SER A 142 10.14 -0.68 4.00
C SER A 142 11.06 -0.29 2.85
N TYR A 143 12.37 -0.35 3.09
CA TYR A 143 13.38 -0.20 2.06
C TYR A 143 13.44 -1.45 1.17
N SER A 144 13.74 -1.27 -0.12
CA SER A 144 14.10 -2.36 -1.01
C SER A 144 15.60 -2.34 -1.26
N PRO A 145 16.35 -3.38 -0.86
CA PRO A 145 17.78 -3.45 -1.13
C PRO A 145 18.14 -3.37 -2.62
N LEU A 146 17.22 -3.82 -3.48
CA LEU A 146 17.39 -3.83 -4.93
C LEU A 146 17.77 -2.44 -5.47
N LEU A 147 16.95 -1.41 -5.18
CA LEU A 147 17.16 -0.07 -5.73
C LEU A 147 18.51 0.49 -5.33
N LYS A 148 18.84 0.44 -4.06
CA LYS A 148 20.12 0.93 -3.54
C LYS A 148 21.31 0.19 -4.14
N ASN A 149 21.27 -1.14 -4.14
CA ASN A 149 22.37 -1.98 -4.63
C ASN A 149 22.61 -1.75 -6.12
N GLU A 150 21.55 -1.72 -6.92
CA GLU A 150 21.62 -1.54 -8.38
C GLU A 150 22.16 -0.15 -8.78
N LEU A 151 21.80 0.91 -8.04
CA LEU A 151 22.30 2.25 -8.31
C LEU A 151 23.73 2.46 -7.80
N HIS A 152 24.09 1.87 -6.64
CA HIS A 152 25.48 1.87 -6.16
C HIS A 152 26.41 1.12 -7.13
N ALA A 153 25.97 0.00 -7.71
CA ALA A 153 26.75 -0.78 -8.67
C ALA A 153 27.18 0.03 -9.92
N VAL A 154 26.41 1.07 -10.26
CA VAL A 154 26.75 2.00 -11.37
C VAL A 154 27.38 3.31 -10.88
N GLY A 155 27.82 3.36 -9.62
CA GLY A 155 28.60 4.46 -9.07
C GLY A 155 27.80 5.63 -8.52
N ALA A 156 26.47 5.52 -8.37
CA ALA A 156 25.66 6.56 -7.76
C ALA A 156 25.76 6.54 -6.22
N GLN A 157 25.60 7.73 -5.60
CA GLN A 157 25.47 7.89 -4.15
C GLN A 157 23.99 7.92 -3.80
N VAL A 158 23.49 6.89 -3.08
CA VAL A 158 22.05 6.79 -2.76
C VAL A 158 21.80 7.04 -1.28
N PHE A 159 20.99 8.04 -1.01
CA PHE A 159 20.46 8.35 0.30
C PHE A 159 18.97 7.99 0.39
N GLU A 160 18.59 7.24 1.41
CA GLU A 160 17.22 6.74 1.57
C GLU A 160 16.62 7.18 2.90
N SER A 161 15.32 7.52 2.89
CA SER A 161 14.53 7.78 4.09
C SER A 161 13.12 7.22 3.94
N SER A 162 12.44 6.99 5.06
CA SER A 162 11.05 6.55 5.10
C SER A 162 10.24 7.39 6.10
N THR A 163 9.13 7.95 5.65
CA THR A 163 8.33 8.86 6.46
C THR A 163 7.05 8.24 7.01
N TYR A 164 6.76 6.98 6.73
CA TYR A 164 5.62 6.26 7.31
C TYR A 164 5.82 4.74 7.23
N ARG A 165 5.00 4.01 7.98
CA ARG A 165 4.92 2.55 7.93
C ARG A 165 3.46 2.08 7.97
N TYR A 166 3.22 0.86 7.55
CA TYR A 166 1.97 0.18 7.82
C TYR A 166 1.96 -0.37 9.26
N SER A 167 0.85 -0.18 9.98
CA SER A 167 0.68 -0.61 11.36
C SER A 167 -0.74 -1.10 11.61
N LEU A 168 -0.92 -1.91 12.64
CA LEU A 168 -2.23 -2.30 13.18
C LEU A 168 -2.86 -1.16 13.97
N GLU A 169 -2.02 -0.35 14.63
CA GLU A 169 -2.45 0.81 15.38
C GLU A 169 -2.43 2.05 14.50
N LEU A 170 -3.56 2.71 14.38
CA LEU A 170 -3.68 3.98 13.69
C LEU A 170 -3.56 5.13 14.68
N LYS A 171 -2.57 5.98 14.48
CA LYS A 171 -2.47 7.28 15.16
C LYS A 171 -3.20 8.37 14.36
N GLU A 172 -3.67 9.42 15.05
CA GLU A 172 -4.38 10.55 14.44
C GLU A 172 -3.66 11.15 13.23
N SER A 173 -2.33 11.21 13.26
CA SER A 173 -1.50 11.71 12.17
C SER A 173 -1.63 10.87 10.89
N GLY A 174 -1.72 9.54 11.02
CA GLY A 174 -1.90 8.64 9.88
C GLY A 174 -3.28 8.78 9.24
N ALA A 175 -4.34 8.94 10.06
CA ALA A 175 -5.69 9.21 9.58
C ALA A 175 -5.74 10.52 8.78
N ARG A 176 -5.16 11.61 9.31
CA ARG A 176 -5.09 12.90 8.62
C ARG A 176 -4.40 12.82 7.26
N ILE A 177 -3.32 12.06 7.15
CA ILE A 177 -2.63 11.86 5.87
C ILE A 177 -3.56 11.24 4.84
N LEU A 178 -4.35 10.24 5.22
CA LEU A 178 -5.30 9.60 4.30
C LEU A 178 -6.47 10.51 3.93
N GLU A 179 -7.00 11.28 4.88
CA GLU A 179 -8.04 12.27 4.63
C GLU A 179 -7.56 13.39 3.70
N MET A 180 -6.33 13.89 3.90
CA MET A 180 -5.71 14.87 2.98
C MET A 180 -5.56 14.34 1.55
N MET A 181 -5.45 13.01 1.39
CA MET A 181 -5.45 12.34 0.10
C MET A 181 -6.85 12.13 -0.49
N GLY A 182 -7.91 12.58 0.20
CA GLY A 182 -9.31 12.39 -0.22
C GLY A 182 -9.84 10.98 -0.03
N PHE A 183 -9.21 10.15 0.81
CA PHE A 183 -9.70 8.80 1.12
C PHE A 183 -10.53 8.81 2.41
N LYS A 184 -11.77 8.33 2.32
CA LYS A 184 -12.51 7.97 3.52
C LYS A 184 -11.85 6.74 4.14
N TYR A 185 -11.30 6.93 5.33
CA TYR A 185 -10.52 5.92 6.03
C TYR A 185 -11.36 5.24 7.11
N ILE A 186 -11.28 3.91 7.16
CA ILE A 186 -11.81 3.11 8.27
C ILE A 186 -10.60 2.53 9.00
N PRO A 187 -10.38 2.92 10.28
CA PRO A 187 -9.24 2.45 11.05
C PRO A 187 -9.33 0.94 11.30
N PRO A 188 -8.19 0.25 11.42
CA PRO A 188 -8.16 -1.11 11.91
C PRO A 188 -8.62 -1.16 13.37
N ASP A 189 -9.29 -2.24 13.69
CA ASP A 189 -9.79 -2.57 15.03
C ASP A 189 -9.43 -4.03 15.27
N GLU A 190 -8.48 -4.27 16.18
CA GLU A 190 -7.94 -5.59 16.43
C GLU A 190 -9.03 -6.57 16.88
N ALA A 191 -9.97 -6.12 17.75
CA ALA A 191 -11.07 -6.95 18.21
C ALA A 191 -11.99 -7.38 17.06
N LYS A 192 -12.21 -6.49 16.07
CA LYS A 192 -12.98 -6.85 14.85
C LYS A 192 -12.22 -7.82 13.96
N VAL A 193 -10.91 -7.72 13.91
CA VAL A 193 -10.09 -8.66 13.11
C VAL A 193 -10.07 -10.04 13.76
N VAL A 194 -9.91 -10.12 15.09
CA VAL A 194 -10.04 -11.39 15.83
C VAL A 194 -11.42 -11.99 15.61
N LYS A 195 -12.47 -11.17 15.76
CA LYS A 195 -13.84 -11.61 15.48
C LYS A 195 -14.04 -12.09 14.05
N LEU A 196 -13.43 -11.44 13.05
CA LEU A 196 -13.46 -11.92 11.66
C LEU A 196 -12.89 -13.33 11.55
N VAL A 197 -11.73 -13.61 12.18
CA VAL A 197 -11.10 -14.93 12.14
C VAL A 197 -12.00 -15.99 12.80
N GLU A 198 -12.61 -15.66 13.94
CA GLU A 198 -13.59 -16.54 14.58
C GLU A 198 -14.85 -16.77 13.72
N ASP A 199 -15.37 -15.73 13.09
CA ASP A 199 -16.55 -15.80 12.23
C ASP A 199 -16.27 -16.59 10.93
N ILE A 200 -15.04 -16.56 10.43
CA ILE A 200 -14.56 -17.45 9.37
C ILE A 200 -14.66 -18.91 9.83
N GLY A 201 -14.14 -19.24 11.01
CA GLY A 201 -14.22 -20.60 11.57
C GLY A 201 -15.64 -21.09 11.89
N LYS A 202 -16.60 -20.18 11.97
CA LYS A 202 -18.04 -20.48 12.14
C LYS A 202 -18.81 -20.59 10.82
N GLY A 203 -18.14 -20.43 9.66
CA GLY A 203 -18.78 -20.44 8.35
C GLY A 203 -19.69 -19.24 8.06
N LEU A 204 -19.46 -18.10 8.74
CA LEU A 204 -20.26 -16.89 8.57
C LEU A 204 -19.73 -15.95 7.45
N ILE A 205 -18.57 -16.26 6.92
CA ILE A 205 -17.88 -15.50 5.86
C ILE A 205 -17.74 -16.39 4.63
N ASP A 206 -18.32 -15.97 3.52
CA ASP A 206 -18.29 -16.73 2.27
C ASP A 206 -17.07 -16.40 1.39
N ALA A 207 -16.61 -15.13 1.46
CA ALA A 207 -15.44 -14.68 0.71
C ALA A 207 -14.66 -13.63 1.50
N ILE A 208 -13.36 -13.51 1.21
CA ILE A 208 -12.48 -12.50 1.81
C ILE A 208 -11.68 -11.78 0.72
N THR A 209 -11.58 -10.45 0.81
CA THR A 209 -10.90 -9.62 -0.18
C THR A 209 -9.63 -8.99 0.39
N PHE A 210 -8.53 -9.12 -0.35
CA PHE A 210 -7.24 -8.53 -0.04
C PHE A 210 -6.84 -7.52 -1.11
N THR A 211 -6.66 -6.26 -0.73
CA THR A 211 -6.31 -5.17 -1.66
C THR A 211 -4.85 -4.75 -1.59
N SER A 212 -4.05 -5.38 -0.72
CA SER A 212 -2.62 -5.10 -0.58
C SER A 212 -1.89 -6.19 0.22
N PRO A 213 -0.57 -6.42 -0.01
CA PRO A 213 0.22 -7.35 0.80
C PRO A 213 0.21 -7.06 2.31
N PRO A 214 0.24 -5.80 2.79
CA PRO A 214 0.13 -5.52 4.22
C PRO A 214 -1.16 -6.06 4.85
N SER A 215 -2.30 -6.02 4.15
CA SER A 215 -3.55 -6.55 4.71
C SER A 215 -3.50 -8.06 4.97
N VAL A 216 -2.76 -8.79 4.16
CA VAL A 216 -2.49 -10.22 4.39
C VAL A 216 -1.61 -10.41 5.62
N ARG A 217 -0.42 -9.79 5.62
CA ARG A 217 0.55 -9.95 6.72
C ARG A 217 -0.01 -9.57 8.07
N ASP A 218 -0.78 -8.47 8.13
CA ASP A 218 -1.34 -7.99 9.40
C ASP A 218 -2.46 -8.90 9.90
N LEU A 219 -3.29 -9.46 9.00
CA LEU A 219 -4.29 -10.47 9.36
C LEU A 219 -3.64 -11.71 10.00
N PHE A 220 -2.61 -12.26 9.34
CA PHE A 220 -1.91 -13.45 9.85
C PHE A 220 -1.14 -13.16 11.15
N LYS A 221 -0.56 -11.97 11.30
CA LYS A 221 0.09 -11.54 12.54
C LYS A 221 -0.89 -11.48 13.72
N ILE A 222 -2.09 -10.94 13.50
CA ILE A 222 -3.14 -10.94 14.53
C ILE A 222 -3.58 -12.37 14.83
N ALA A 223 -3.88 -13.17 13.81
CA ALA A 223 -4.28 -14.56 14.00
C ALA A 223 -3.23 -15.37 14.79
N GLU A 224 -1.95 -15.15 14.56
CA GLU A 224 -0.86 -15.77 15.30
C GLU A 224 -0.82 -15.33 16.76
N ALA A 225 -0.97 -14.03 17.03
CA ALA A 225 -0.98 -13.48 18.39
C ALA A 225 -2.11 -14.08 19.25
N TYR A 226 -3.21 -14.50 18.63
CA TYR A 226 -4.36 -15.13 19.29
C TYR A 226 -4.43 -16.65 19.12
N SER A 227 -3.37 -17.29 18.62
CA SER A 227 -3.30 -18.75 18.35
C SER A 227 -4.39 -19.26 17.39
N LEU A 228 -4.80 -18.44 16.44
CA LEU A 228 -5.83 -18.72 15.44
C LEU A 228 -5.26 -18.94 14.02
N ARG A 229 -3.94 -18.90 13.84
CA ARG A 229 -3.28 -18.96 12.53
C ARG A 229 -3.63 -20.23 11.74
N GLU A 230 -3.48 -21.38 12.37
CA GLU A 230 -3.75 -22.68 11.70
C GLU A 230 -5.22 -22.82 11.29
N SER A 231 -6.14 -22.42 12.19
CA SER A 231 -7.58 -22.41 11.91
C SER A 231 -7.90 -21.45 10.73
N LEU A 232 -7.36 -20.24 10.74
CA LEU A 232 -7.53 -19.28 9.64
C LEU A 232 -7.04 -19.86 8.31
N GLN A 233 -5.84 -20.40 8.28
CA GLN A 233 -5.24 -20.99 7.09
C GLN A 233 -6.07 -22.16 6.55
N TYR A 234 -6.55 -23.04 7.44
CA TYR A 234 -7.41 -24.15 7.05
C TYR A 234 -8.70 -23.67 6.37
N HIS A 235 -9.43 -22.74 6.99
CA HIS A 235 -10.71 -22.27 6.45
C HIS A 235 -10.54 -21.45 5.19
N LEU A 236 -9.49 -20.62 5.06
CA LEU A 236 -9.19 -19.89 3.84
C LEU A 236 -8.89 -20.82 2.66
N ASN A 237 -8.30 -21.99 2.89
CA ASN A 237 -8.01 -22.95 1.83
C ASN A 237 -9.16 -23.93 1.51
N LYS A 238 -10.19 -24.01 2.35
CA LYS A 238 -11.22 -25.05 2.23
C LYS A 238 -12.64 -24.53 2.10
N GLU A 239 -12.95 -23.40 2.69
CA GLU A 239 -14.33 -22.98 2.91
C GLU A 239 -14.63 -21.56 2.44
N VAL A 240 -13.61 -20.68 2.39
CA VAL A 240 -13.78 -19.25 2.08
C VAL A 240 -13.14 -18.95 0.73
N ILE A 241 -13.86 -18.24 -0.13
CA ILE A 241 -13.32 -17.78 -1.42
C ILE A 241 -12.31 -16.66 -1.17
N VAL A 242 -11.05 -16.88 -1.51
CA VAL A 242 -9.96 -15.92 -1.31
C VAL A 242 -9.75 -15.08 -2.57
N VAL A 243 -9.93 -13.77 -2.42
CA VAL A 243 -9.87 -12.81 -3.52
C VAL A 243 -8.70 -11.85 -3.36
N ALA A 244 -7.76 -11.86 -4.29
CA ALA A 244 -6.63 -10.92 -4.30
C ALA A 244 -6.78 -9.88 -5.43
N VAL A 245 -6.41 -8.63 -5.15
CA VAL A 245 -6.49 -7.56 -6.16
C VAL A 245 -5.46 -7.69 -7.27
N GLY A 246 -4.38 -8.43 -7.06
CA GLY A 246 -3.30 -8.58 -8.04
C GLY A 246 -2.08 -9.35 -7.53
N PRO A 247 -1.06 -9.57 -8.39
CA PRO A 247 0.04 -10.52 -8.16
C PRO A 247 0.84 -10.32 -6.87
N SER A 248 1.10 -9.08 -6.46
CA SER A 248 1.85 -8.81 -5.22
C SER A 248 1.08 -9.24 -3.97
N THR A 249 -0.26 -9.16 -4.02
CA THR A 249 -1.13 -9.61 -2.92
C THR A 249 -1.27 -11.12 -2.94
N THR A 250 -1.37 -11.74 -4.12
CA THR A 250 -1.33 -13.20 -4.31
C THR A 250 -0.05 -13.76 -3.71
N LYS A 251 1.12 -13.21 -4.06
CA LYS A 251 2.39 -13.66 -3.49
C LYS A 251 2.41 -13.60 -1.95
N ALA A 252 1.83 -12.56 -1.34
CA ALA A 252 1.76 -12.47 0.12
C ALA A 252 0.82 -13.53 0.73
N LEU A 253 -0.20 -13.98 0.02
CA LEU A 253 -1.06 -15.12 0.41
C LEU A 253 -0.31 -16.44 0.26
N ASP A 254 0.40 -16.65 -0.84
CA ASP A 254 1.24 -17.84 -1.08
C ASP A 254 2.32 -17.98 0.00
N GLU A 255 2.95 -16.87 0.43
CA GLU A 255 3.92 -16.83 1.53
C GLU A 255 3.33 -17.26 2.90
N ASN A 256 1.98 -17.30 3.01
CA ASN A 256 1.23 -17.80 4.15
C ASN A 256 0.50 -19.13 3.85
N ASP A 257 0.89 -19.84 2.78
CA ASP A 257 0.31 -21.10 2.32
C ASP A 257 -1.21 -21.01 2.09
N VAL A 258 -1.69 -19.89 1.56
CA VAL A 258 -3.09 -19.67 1.19
C VAL A 258 -3.24 -19.53 -0.31
N HIS A 259 -4.07 -20.38 -0.90
CA HIS A 259 -4.42 -20.32 -2.31
C HIS A 259 -5.38 -19.16 -2.61
N VAL A 260 -5.20 -18.51 -3.77
CA VAL A 260 -6.08 -17.46 -4.26
C VAL A 260 -7.05 -18.06 -5.29
N ASP A 261 -8.34 -17.97 -5.01
CA ASP A 261 -9.39 -18.47 -5.91
C ASP A 261 -9.70 -17.48 -7.04
N VAL A 262 -9.66 -16.18 -6.74
CA VAL A 262 -10.05 -15.12 -7.67
C VAL A 262 -9.02 -13.98 -7.69
N MET A 263 -8.49 -13.69 -8.88
CA MET A 263 -7.68 -12.52 -9.17
C MET A 263 -8.14 -11.92 -10.51
N PRO A 264 -8.40 -10.59 -10.59
CA PRO A 264 -8.83 -9.97 -11.84
C PRO A 264 -7.65 -9.77 -12.80
N ASP A 265 -7.92 -9.72 -14.10
CA ASP A 265 -6.93 -9.37 -15.12
C ASP A 265 -6.50 -7.89 -15.01
N VAL A 266 -7.41 -7.03 -14.56
CA VAL A 266 -7.15 -5.60 -14.29
C VAL A 266 -7.14 -5.36 -12.79
N TYR A 267 -5.98 -5.03 -12.23
CA TYR A 267 -5.73 -4.91 -10.78
C TYR A 267 -6.41 -3.69 -10.14
N LYS A 268 -7.75 -3.68 -10.19
CA LYS A 268 -8.63 -2.62 -9.64
C LYS A 268 -9.76 -3.25 -8.82
N MET A 269 -10.22 -2.54 -7.79
CA MET A 269 -11.29 -3.02 -6.90
C MET A 269 -12.58 -3.38 -7.63
N GLY A 270 -13.00 -2.56 -8.61
CA GLY A 270 -14.20 -2.83 -9.39
C GLY A 270 -14.09 -4.12 -10.21
N ALA A 271 -12.94 -4.33 -10.88
CA ALA A 271 -12.67 -5.57 -11.61
C ALA A 271 -12.61 -6.78 -10.66
N MET A 272 -11.99 -6.62 -9.48
CA MET A 272 -11.91 -7.68 -8.46
C MET A 272 -13.29 -8.16 -8.00
N ILE A 273 -14.22 -7.25 -7.71
CA ILE A 273 -15.58 -7.63 -7.29
C ILE A 273 -16.37 -8.21 -8.46
N LYS A 274 -16.18 -7.69 -9.67
CA LYS A 274 -16.78 -8.29 -10.87
C LYS A 274 -16.29 -9.74 -11.07
N SER A 275 -14.97 -9.97 -10.99
CA SER A 275 -14.41 -11.32 -11.12
C SER A 275 -14.94 -12.27 -10.05
N LEU A 276 -15.12 -11.80 -8.80
CA LEU A 276 -15.76 -12.58 -7.73
C LEU A 276 -17.21 -12.95 -8.12
N SER A 277 -17.99 -11.97 -8.62
CA SER A 277 -19.37 -12.21 -9.05
C SER A 277 -19.45 -13.21 -10.20
N ASP A 278 -18.55 -13.09 -11.18
CA ASP A 278 -18.50 -13.98 -12.34
C ASP A 278 -18.12 -15.43 -11.91
N TYR A 279 -17.16 -15.57 -10.98
CA TYR A 279 -16.76 -16.86 -10.38
C TYR A 279 -17.94 -17.56 -9.70
N LEU A 280 -18.71 -16.82 -8.92
CA LEU A 280 -19.90 -17.34 -8.21
C LEU A 280 -21.01 -17.75 -9.18
N GLY A 281 -21.24 -16.96 -10.24
CA GLY A 281 -22.22 -17.28 -11.27
C GLY A 281 -21.89 -18.57 -12.03
N GLN A 282 -20.60 -18.86 -12.23
CA GLN A 282 -20.15 -20.12 -12.83
C GLN A 282 -20.36 -21.31 -11.89
N ALA A 283 -20.05 -21.16 -10.60
CA ALA A 283 -20.26 -22.23 -9.62
C ALA A 283 -21.74 -22.61 -9.46
N ASP A 284 -22.65 -21.63 -9.46
CA ASP A 284 -24.09 -21.87 -9.42
C ASP A 284 -24.62 -22.53 -10.71
N ALA A 285 -24.03 -22.21 -11.86
CA ALA A 285 -24.38 -22.83 -13.14
C ALA A 285 -23.94 -24.28 -13.21
N ILE A 286 -22.80 -24.65 -12.59
CA ILE A 286 -22.32 -26.05 -12.52
C ILE A 286 -23.25 -26.87 -11.60
N LYS A 287 -23.60 -26.37 -10.42
CA LYS A 287 -24.53 -27.05 -9.49
C LYS A 287 -25.91 -27.28 -10.09
N LYS A 288 -26.41 -26.37 -10.93
CA LYS A 288 -27.69 -26.54 -11.65
C LYS A 288 -27.65 -27.59 -12.80
N LYS A 289 -26.48 -27.96 -13.29
CA LYS A 289 -26.32 -29.01 -14.31
C LYS A 289 -26.14 -30.41 -13.73
N GLU A 290 -25.78 -30.50 -12.45
CA GLU A 290 -25.60 -31.77 -11.73
C GLU A 290 -26.85 -32.15 -10.89
N SER A 291 -27.84 -31.29 -10.81
CA SER A 291 -29.17 -31.54 -10.21
C SER A 291 -30.24 -31.80 -11.30
#